data_1cecbfceb80a29097390ea2a3edccbf4
#
_entry.id   1cecbfceb80a29097390ea2a3edccbf4
#
_cell.length_a   1.000
_cell.length_b   1.000
_cell.length_c   1.000
_cell.angle_alpha   90.00
_cell.angle_beta   90.00
_cell.angle_gamma   90.00
#
_symmetry.space_group_name_H-M   'P 1'
#
loop_
_entity.id
_entity.type
_entity.pdbx_description
1 polymer ?
#
loop_
_entity_poly.entity_id
_entity_poly.type
_entity_poly.pdbx_seq_one_letter_code
_entity_poly.pdbx_strand_id
1 'polypeptide(L)'
;PVSFPPYTATLSKAEPFAWKVRANGETGSTPAESDRWKFYLSGDAQTSYAPFPAELLTPQASSTVSANNDGEITLSWIATDVDSDIATYTLFMDTDDASTEVTQLHYTSGNMQYNIAVESNQTYRWRVVALDQTGNTSDSGTYGFRVN
;
A
#
# COMPACT_ATOMS: atom_id res chain seq x y z
N PRO A 1 18.13 -30.93 39.95
CA PRO A 1 19.12 -29.87 39.91
C PRO A 1 18.79 -28.95 38.75
N VAL A 2 18.50 -27.70 39.10
CA VAL A 2 18.17 -26.68 38.12
C VAL A 2 19.46 -26.32 37.41
N SER A 3 19.49 -26.46 36.09
CA SER A 3 20.50 -25.78 35.30
C SER A 3 20.24 -24.28 35.42
N PHE A 4 21.23 -23.58 35.94
CA PHE A 4 21.11 -22.16 36.23
C PHE A 4 21.19 -21.32 34.94
N PRO A 5 20.58 -20.11 34.95
CA PRO A 5 20.74 -19.18 33.89
C PRO A 5 22.21 -18.89 33.56
N PRO A 6 22.45 -18.40 32.31
CA PRO A 6 21.46 -17.81 31.41
C PRO A 6 20.72 -18.86 30.56
N TYR A 7 19.42 -18.64 30.36
CA TYR A 7 18.60 -19.34 29.34
C TYR A 7 18.57 -18.51 28.07
N THR A 8 18.94 -19.10 26.96
CA THR A 8 18.92 -18.44 25.66
C THR A 8 17.71 -18.93 24.85
N ALA A 9 16.93 -18.01 24.34
CA ALA A 9 15.84 -18.27 23.41
C ALA A 9 16.06 -17.51 22.09
N THR A 10 15.76 -18.17 20.98
CA THR A 10 15.73 -17.52 19.67
C THR A 10 14.33 -16.96 19.47
N LEU A 11 14.24 -15.66 19.15
CA LEU A 11 12.99 -14.94 18.99
C LEU A 11 12.97 -14.25 17.63
N SER A 12 11.77 -14.15 17.04
CA SER A 12 11.56 -13.41 15.80
C SER A 12 11.64 -11.90 16.07
N LYS A 13 12.25 -11.13 15.16
CA LYS A 13 12.22 -9.67 15.22
C LYS A 13 10.83 -9.14 14.88
N ALA A 14 10.56 -7.90 15.26
CA ALA A 14 9.31 -7.18 15.02
C ALA A 14 8.05 -7.79 15.66
N GLU A 15 8.23 -8.50 16.79
CA GLU A 15 7.13 -9.13 17.52
C GLU A 15 7.14 -8.76 19.01
N PRO A 16 5.95 -8.73 19.66
CA PRO A 16 5.83 -8.58 21.10
C PRO A 16 6.00 -9.94 21.79
N PHE A 17 6.73 -9.94 22.89
CA PHE A 17 6.95 -11.12 23.72
C PHE A 17 6.58 -10.85 25.17
N ALA A 18 6.19 -11.92 25.85
CA ALA A 18 6.01 -11.92 27.30
C ALA A 18 6.66 -13.19 27.88
N TRP A 19 7.28 -13.05 29.03
CA TRP A 19 7.89 -14.18 29.75
C TRP A 19 7.58 -14.12 31.23
N LYS A 20 7.60 -15.28 31.84
CA LYS A 20 7.58 -15.50 33.30
C LYS A 20 8.39 -16.72 33.65
N VAL A 21 8.83 -16.79 34.87
CA VAL A 21 9.49 -17.99 35.43
C VAL A 21 8.49 -18.73 36.29
N ARG A 22 8.45 -20.05 36.13
CA ARG A 22 7.70 -20.94 37.01
C ARG A 22 8.66 -21.91 37.67
N ALA A 23 8.69 -21.85 38.99
CA ALA A 23 9.44 -22.81 39.79
C ALA A 23 8.50 -23.94 40.26
N ASN A 24 8.78 -25.14 39.84
CA ASN A 24 8.06 -26.33 40.31
C ASN A 24 8.80 -26.88 41.56
N GLY A 25 8.09 -26.99 42.65
CA GLY A 25 8.59 -27.67 43.84
C GLY A 25 8.52 -29.20 43.72
N GLU A 26 8.70 -29.88 44.83
CA GLU A 26 8.54 -31.34 44.91
C GLU A 26 7.05 -31.73 44.63
N THR A 27 6.83 -33.00 44.32
CA THR A 27 5.51 -33.55 44.01
C THR A 27 4.50 -33.18 45.11
N GLY A 28 3.41 -32.48 44.71
CA GLY A 28 2.34 -32.05 45.60
C GLY A 28 2.49 -30.62 46.15
N SER A 29 3.58 -29.89 45.83
CA SER A 29 3.70 -28.48 46.18
C SER A 29 3.09 -27.57 45.13
N THR A 30 2.55 -26.41 45.54
CA THR A 30 2.07 -25.38 44.61
C THR A 30 3.24 -24.71 43.92
N PRO A 31 3.27 -24.65 42.58
CA PRO A 31 4.31 -23.91 41.84
C PRO A 31 4.32 -22.44 42.20
N ALA A 32 5.50 -21.85 42.32
CA ALA A 32 5.67 -20.41 42.44
C ALA A 32 5.91 -19.83 41.06
N GLU A 33 5.25 -18.70 40.76
CA GLU A 33 5.41 -17.98 39.50
C GLU A 33 5.91 -16.55 39.74
N SER A 34 6.80 -16.07 38.85
CA SER A 34 7.21 -14.67 38.84
C SER A 34 6.13 -13.81 38.22
N ASP A 35 6.32 -12.49 38.38
CA ASP A 35 5.57 -11.52 37.57
C ASP A 35 5.81 -11.77 36.07
N ARG A 36 4.86 -11.31 35.26
CA ARG A 36 4.95 -11.39 33.82
C ARG A 36 5.64 -10.14 33.26
N TRP A 37 6.75 -10.32 32.60
CA TRP A 37 7.51 -9.27 31.95
C TRP A 37 7.18 -9.26 30.45
N LYS A 38 7.05 -8.05 29.87
CA LYS A 38 6.75 -7.84 28.45
C LYS A 38 7.83 -6.99 27.80
N PHE A 39 8.17 -7.30 26.57
CA PHE A 39 9.05 -6.49 25.75
C PHE A 39 8.67 -6.65 24.28
N TYR A 40 9.04 -5.66 23.47
CA TYR A 40 8.96 -5.72 22.03
C TYR A 40 10.38 -5.89 21.48
N LEU A 41 10.59 -6.95 20.68
CA LEU A 41 11.86 -7.14 19.98
C LEU A 41 11.80 -6.34 18.68
N SER A 42 12.51 -5.22 18.64
CA SER A 42 12.56 -4.35 17.45
C SER A 42 12.96 -5.14 16.22
N GLY A 43 12.23 -4.93 15.12
CA GLY A 43 12.62 -5.37 13.80
C GLY A 43 13.74 -4.50 13.22
N ASP A 44 14.12 -4.78 12.00
CA ASP A 44 14.91 -3.85 11.22
C ASP A 44 14.07 -2.58 11.03
N ALA A 45 14.70 -1.40 11.02
CA ALA A 45 14.00 -0.16 10.76
C ALA A 45 13.29 -0.28 9.41
N GLN A 46 12.00 0.06 9.36
CA GLN A 46 11.31 0.13 8.09
C GLN A 46 11.90 1.32 7.33
N THR A 47 12.58 1.04 6.25
CA THR A 47 13.32 2.03 5.47
C THR A 47 12.56 2.45 4.21
N SER A 48 11.40 1.85 3.96
CA SER A 48 10.56 2.15 2.80
C SER A 48 9.09 1.96 3.15
N TYR A 49 8.27 2.89 2.68
CA TYR A 49 6.81 2.88 2.81
C TYR A 49 6.19 2.80 1.42
N ALA A 50 5.05 2.12 1.29
CA ALA A 50 4.31 2.16 0.03
C ALA A 50 3.77 3.58 -0.22
N PRO A 51 3.70 4.02 -1.48
CA PRO A 51 3.04 5.26 -1.84
C PRO A 51 1.60 5.31 -1.31
N PHE A 52 1.12 6.50 -0.96
CA PHE A 52 -0.32 6.66 -0.74
C PHE A 52 -1.06 6.40 -2.06
N PRO A 53 -2.28 5.81 -2.01
CA PRO A 53 -3.12 5.68 -3.18
C PRO A 53 -3.26 7.01 -3.92
N ALA A 54 -3.08 7.00 -5.24
CA ALA A 54 -3.18 8.20 -6.03
C ALA A 54 -4.59 8.80 -5.95
N GLU A 55 -4.67 10.12 -5.79
CA GLU A 55 -5.91 10.87 -5.90
C GLU A 55 -6.18 11.15 -7.38
N LEU A 56 -7.30 10.65 -7.88
CA LEU A 56 -7.74 10.85 -9.25
C LEU A 56 -8.47 12.20 -9.36
N LEU A 57 -7.92 13.13 -10.13
CA LEU A 57 -8.39 14.52 -10.19
C LEU A 57 -9.39 14.74 -11.33
N THR A 58 -9.08 14.23 -12.53
CA THR A 58 -9.89 14.43 -13.74
C THR A 58 -9.80 13.19 -14.63
N PRO A 59 -10.93 12.67 -15.14
CA PRO A 59 -12.31 12.99 -14.78
C PRO A 59 -12.68 12.52 -13.37
N GLN A 60 -13.53 13.28 -12.70
CA GLN A 60 -14.04 12.88 -11.39
C GLN A 60 -15.03 11.71 -11.49
N ALA A 61 -15.19 10.97 -10.42
CA ALA A 61 -16.14 9.86 -10.35
C ALA A 61 -17.57 10.31 -10.70
N SER A 62 -18.23 9.54 -11.55
CA SER A 62 -19.59 9.79 -12.04
C SER A 62 -19.78 11.09 -12.83
N SER A 63 -18.69 11.73 -13.26
CA SER A 63 -18.78 12.93 -14.10
C SER A 63 -19.13 12.58 -15.56
N THR A 64 -19.57 13.60 -16.27
CA THR A 64 -19.73 13.58 -17.74
C THR A 64 -18.76 14.59 -18.34
N VAL A 65 -17.97 14.16 -19.29
CA VAL A 65 -16.96 14.97 -19.96
C VAL A 65 -17.16 14.95 -21.48
N SER A 66 -16.62 15.95 -22.17
CA SER A 66 -16.57 15.97 -23.64
C SER A 66 -15.14 15.82 -24.10
N ALA A 67 -14.92 15.02 -25.13
CA ALA A 67 -13.63 14.95 -25.78
C ALA A 67 -13.27 16.31 -26.45
N ASN A 68 -11.97 16.56 -26.57
CA ASN A 68 -11.45 17.69 -27.33
C ASN A 68 -11.64 17.48 -28.84
N ASN A 69 -11.12 18.40 -29.68
CA ASN A 69 -11.24 18.31 -31.14
C ASN A 69 -10.52 17.11 -31.76
N ASP A 70 -9.56 16.53 -31.04
CA ASP A 70 -8.80 15.35 -31.47
C ASP A 70 -9.44 14.03 -30.98
N GLY A 71 -10.60 14.12 -30.31
CA GLY A 71 -11.28 12.95 -29.76
C GLY A 71 -10.69 12.45 -28.47
N GLU A 72 -9.93 13.27 -27.76
CA GLU A 72 -9.22 12.88 -26.53
C GLU A 72 -9.77 13.56 -25.28
N ILE A 73 -9.56 12.94 -24.14
CA ILE A 73 -9.70 13.54 -22.81
C ILE A 73 -8.36 13.51 -22.08
N THR A 74 -8.24 14.38 -21.07
CA THR A 74 -7.08 14.39 -20.18
C THR A 74 -7.44 13.68 -18.88
N LEU A 75 -6.73 12.61 -18.56
CA LEU A 75 -6.69 12.00 -17.24
C LEU A 75 -5.65 12.72 -16.39
N SER A 76 -5.95 13.04 -15.15
CA SER A 76 -4.98 13.64 -14.24
C SER A 76 -5.09 13.09 -12.82
N TRP A 77 -3.96 12.96 -12.15
CA TRP A 77 -3.86 12.43 -10.79
C TRP A 77 -2.65 13.01 -10.06
N ILE A 78 -2.63 12.83 -8.75
CA ILE A 78 -1.49 13.13 -7.89
C ILE A 78 -1.33 12.01 -6.87
N ALA A 79 -0.10 11.65 -6.56
CA ALA A 79 0.20 10.79 -5.42
C ALA A 79 1.33 11.39 -4.59
N THR A 80 1.39 10.99 -3.35
CA THR A 80 2.45 11.35 -2.41
C THR A 80 3.01 10.10 -1.76
N ASP A 81 4.23 10.21 -1.28
CA ASP A 81 4.93 9.16 -0.60
C ASP A 81 5.72 9.74 0.59
N VAL A 82 5.83 8.96 1.67
CA VAL A 82 6.55 9.37 2.89
C VAL A 82 8.05 9.54 2.60
N ASP A 83 8.61 8.61 1.84
CA ASP A 83 10.05 8.56 1.46
C ASP A 83 10.34 9.32 0.18
N SER A 84 9.29 9.76 -0.54
CA SER A 84 9.39 10.53 -1.78
C SER A 84 10.12 9.80 -2.90
N ASP A 85 9.95 8.50 -2.99
CA ASP A 85 10.64 7.62 -3.93
C ASP A 85 9.72 6.95 -4.97
N ILE A 86 8.54 7.53 -5.25
CA ILE A 86 7.68 7.08 -6.35
C ILE A 86 8.50 7.01 -7.64
N ALA A 87 8.47 5.85 -8.29
CA ALA A 87 9.20 5.59 -9.53
C ALA A 87 8.32 5.69 -10.76
N THR A 88 7.18 5.00 -10.76
CA THR A 88 6.30 4.91 -11.93
C THR A 88 4.82 4.88 -11.54
N TYR A 89 3.99 5.18 -12.54
CA TYR A 89 2.55 4.96 -12.51
C TYR A 89 2.15 4.04 -13.64
N THR A 90 1.32 3.05 -13.36
CA THR A 90 0.62 2.27 -14.38
C THR A 90 -0.83 2.73 -14.46
N LEU A 91 -1.24 3.18 -15.63
CA LEU A 91 -2.59 3.64 -15.92
C LEU A 91 -3.41 2.50 -16.52
N PHE A 92 -4.58 2.27 -15.97
CA PHE A 92 -5.56 1.31 -16.48
C PHE A 92 -6.85 2.03 -16.87
N MET A 93 -7.42 1.68 -18.02
CA MET A 93 -8.72 2.19 -18.44
C MET A 93 -9.39 1.25 -19.44
N ASP A 94 -10.67 1.02 -19.24
CA ASP A 94 -11.56 0.33 -20.17
C ASP A 94 -13.03 0.69 -19.92
N THR A 95 -13.94 0.00 -20.59
CA THR A 95 -15.39 0.21 -20.43
C THR A 95 -16.02 -0.74 -19.41
N ASP A 96 -15.25 -1.60 -18.76
CA ASP A 96 -15.74 -2.64 -17.84
C ASP A 96 -15.26 -2.41 -16.39
N ASP A 97 -14.03 -2.76 -16.06
CA ASP A 97 -13.56 -2.81 -14.67
C ASP A 97 -12.22 -2.07 -14.42
N ALA A 98 -11.65 -1.42 -15.44
CA ALA A 98 -10.33 -0.79 -15.44
C ALA A 98 -9.19 -1.81 -15.23
N SER A 99 -9.28 -2.97 -15.86
CA SER A 99 -8.22 -3.99 -15.85
C SER A 99 -7.26 -3.88 -17.01
N THR A 100 -7.64 -3.17 -18.08
CA THR A 100 -6.80 -3.01 -19.29
C THR A 100 -5.73 -1.95 -19.06
N GLU A 101 -4.46 -2.38 -19.10
CA GLU A 101 -3.32 -1.47 -19.03
C GLU A 101 -3.26 -0.59 -20.28
N VAL A 102 -3.19 0.72 -20.08
CA VAL A 102 -3.02 1.71 -21.14
C VAL A 102 -1.57 2.05 -21.37
N THR A 103 -0.87 2.37 -20.29
CA THR A 103 0.54 2.78 -20.35
C THR A 103 1.19 2.78 -18.97
N GLN A 104 2.52 2.75 -18.93
CA GLN A 104 3.31 3.03 -17.76
C GLN A 104 4.08 4.34 -17.94
N LEU A 105 4.06 5.20 -16.94
CA LEU A 105 4.65 6.53 -16.95
C LEU A 105 5.66 6.67 -15.81
N HIS A 106 6.83 7.23 -16.08
CA HIS A 106 7.76 7.62 -15.04
C HIS A 106 7.23 8.81 -14.24
N TYR A 107 7.40 8.76 -12.93
CA TYR A 107 7.12 9.91 -12.07
C TYR A 107 8.08 11.06 -12.41
N THR A 108 7.53 12.26 -12.56
CA THR A 108 8.32 13.46 -12.80
C THR A 108 8.25 14.44 -11.64
N SER A 109 7.09 14.95 -11.33
CA SER A 109 6.79 15.74 -10.12
C SER A 109 5.36 16.29 -10.19
N GLY A 110 4.72 16.51 -9.04
CA GLY A 110 3.41 17.14 -8.96
C GLY A 110 2.29 16.34 -9.64
N ASN A 111 1.37 17.06 -10.28
CA ASN A 111 0.25 16.43 -10.97
C ASN A 111 0.69 15.75 -12.26
N MET A 112 0.38 14.47 -12.37
CA MET A 112 0.57 13.71 -13.59
C MET A 112 -0.65 13.88 -14.51
N GLN A 113 -0.41 13.84 -15.82
CA GLN A 113 -1.45 13.93 -16.84
C GLN A 113 -1.17 12.98 -18.00
N TYR A 114 -2.24 12.48 -18.60
CA TYR A 114 -2.17 11.65 -19.79
C TYR A 114 -3.40 11.89 -20.67
N ASN A 115 -3.20 12.18 -21.96
CA ASN A 115 -4.28 12.31 -22.94
C ASN A 115 -4.58 10.95 -23.56
N ILE A 116 -5.85 10.61 -23.64
CA ILE A 116 -6.30 9.34 -24.19
C ILE A 116 -7.50 9.52 -25.10
N ALA A 117 -7.47 8.86 -26.25
CA ALA A 117 -8.59 8.83 -27.18
C ALA A 117 -9.78 8.08 -26.57
N VAL A 118 -10.97 8.61 -26.78
CA VAL A 118 -12.23 8.05 -26.28
C VAL A 118 -13.33 8.15 -27.32
N GLU A 119 -14.35 7.30 -27.18
CA GLU A 119 -15.54 7.33 -28.02
C GLU A 119 -16.69 8.04 -27.31
N SER A 120 -17.45 8.82 -28.05
CA SER A 120 -18.67 9.49 -27.56
C SER A 120 -19.72 8.48 -27.13
N ASN A 121 -20.52 8.87 -26.14
CA ASN A 121 -21.60 8.06 -25.56
C ASN A 121 -21.14 6.79 -24.81
N GLN A 122 -19.85 6.63 -24.57
CA GLN A 122 -19.30 5.54 -23.79
C GLN A 122 -19.12 5.91 -22.32
N THR A 123 -19.15 4.88 -21.48
CA THR A 123 -18.77 4.98 -20.06
C THR A 123 -17.46 4.24 -19.88
N TYR A 124 -16.49 4.91 -19.29
CA TYR A 124 -15.16 4.37 -19.00
C TYR A 124 -14.95 4.24 -17.50
N ARG A 125 -14.10 3.30 -17.13
CA ARG A 125 -13.53 3.18 -15.78
C ARG A 125 -12.02 3.26 -15.86
N TRP A 126 -11.41 3.93 -14.90
CA TRP A 126 -9.97 4.11 -14.87
C TRP A 126 -9.43 4.11 -13.45
N ARG A 127 -8.19 3.72 -13.32
CA ARG A 127 -7.41 3.73 -12.08
C ARG A 127 -5.93 3.87 -12.36
N VAL A 128 -5.18 4.19 -11.33
CA VAL A 128 -3.73 4.33 -11.36
C VAL A 128 -3.11 3.48 -10.27
N VAL A 129 -2.07 2.75 -10.61
CA VAL A 129 -1.21 2.05 -9.64
C VAL A 129 0.12 2.77 -9.57
N ALA A 130 0.48 3.26 -8.40
CA ALA A 130 1.80 3.83 -8.11
C ALA A 130 2.76 2.73 -7.67
N LEU A 131 4.01 2.80 -8.12
CA LEU A 131 5.12 1.92 -7.75
C LEU A 131 6.29 2.79 -7.27
N ASP A 132 6.88 2.47 -6.13
CA ASP A 132 8.09 3.10 -5.62
C ASP A 132 9.38 2.42 -6.11
N GLN A 133 10.53 2.98 -5.74
CA GLN A 133 11.85 2.44 -6.10
C GLN A 133 12.18 1.12 -5.39
N THR A 134 11.48 0.79 -4.33
CA THR A 134 11.71 -0.42 -3.53
C THR A 134 10.77 -1.56 -3.88
N GLY A 135 9.79 -1.32 -4.78
CA GLY A 135 8.86 -2.31 -5.29
C GLY A 135 7.52 -2.37 -4.57
N ASN A 136 7.22 -1.42 -3.66
CA ASN A 136 5.90 -1.33 -3.06
C ASN A 136 4.93 -0.64 -4.02
N THR A 137 3.66 -1.02 -3.95
CA THR A 137 2.62 -0.49 -4.83
C THR A 137 1.41 -0.02 -4.05
N SER A 138 0.68 0.94 -4.62
CA SER A 138 -0.64 1.35 -4.16
C SER A 138 -1.59 1.58 -5.33
N ASP A 139 -2.85 1.23 -5.14
CA ASP A 139 -3.93 1.37 -6.12
C ASP A 139 -4.85 2.52 -5.72
N SER A 140 -5.18 3.40 -6.66
CA SER A 140 -6.06 4.56 -6.43
C SER A 140 -7.52 4.20 -6.15
N GLY A 141 -7.91 2.96 -6.44
CA GLY A 141 -9.30 2.63 -6.65
C GLY A 141 -9.81 3.10 -8.02
N THR A 142 -11.00 2.64 -8.40
CA THR A 142 -11.55 2.85 -9.74
C THR A 142 -12.57 3.98 -9.77
N TYR A 143 -12.39 4.94 -10.70
CA TYR A 143 -13.38 5.98 -11.02
C TYR A 143 -14.06 5.67 -12.36
N GLY A 144 -15.36 5.87 -12.40
CA GLY A 144 -16.13 5.79 -13.65
C GLY A 144 -16.58 7.17 -14.10
N PHE A 145 -16.56 7.43 -15.40
CA PHE A 145 -17.07 8.66 -16.04
C PHE A 145 -17.72 8.35 -17.38
N ARG A 146 -18.52 9.27 -17.89
CA ARG A 146 -19.18 9.17 -19.19
C ARG A 146 -18.64 10.22 -20.17
N VAL A 147 -18.48 9.83 -21.43
CA VAL A 147 -18.16 10.76 -22.52
C VAL A 147 -19.46 11.09 -23.28
N ASN A 148 -19.69 12.38 -23.54
CA ASN A 148 -20.80 12.86 -24.39
C ASN A 148 -20.48 12.69 -25.87
#